data_9d186b1bdbfad2be529b807325a09c62
#
_entry.id   9d186b1bdbfad2be529b807325a09c62
#
_cell.length_a   1.000
_cell.length_b   1.000
_cell.length_c   1.000
_cell.angle_alpha   90.00
_cell.angle_beta   90.00
_cell.angle_gamma   90.00
#
_symmetry.space_group_name_H-M   'P 1'
#
loop_
_entity.id
_entity.type
_entity.pdbx_description
1 polymer ?
#
loop_
_entity_poly.entity_id
_entity_poly.type
_entity_poly.pdbx_seq_one_letter_code
_entity_poly.pdbx_strand_id
1 'polypeptide(L)'
;AYRAYCYLQLLQFYSPRWCDSQNGSAEGVVLRLNTSSTGDCPLSSMLACYEQIYNDLNQAITYYQASGIARKEDENHKINVNAAYATYARAALTREDWSTAAHYAALARAGYPLMNADEYFDGFSTVNREWIWSIYDSEEESLGNSSLAARLAYNSSSTLVCTYPACINRELYDALPESDIRRGLFLDPLEYTYNTGGITNNGL
;
A
#
# COMPACT_ATOMS: atom_id res chain seq x y z
N ALA A 1 13.53 -9.57 2.84
CA ALA A 1 12.36 -8.68 2.89
C ALA A 1 11.56 -8.69 1.58
N TYR A 2 12.16 -8.38 0.41
CA TYR A 2 11.44 -8.31 -0.88
C TYR A 2 10.70 -9.61 -1.22
N ARG A 3 11.35 -10.78 -1.06
CA ARG A 3 10.69 -12.07 -1.32
C ARG A 3 9.46 -12.28 -0.44
N ALA A 4 9.54 -11.95 0.83
CA ALA A 4 8.41 -12.02 1.75
C ALA A 4 7.26 -11.10 1.32
N TYR A 5 7.57 -9.86 0.92
CA TYR A 5 6.59 -8.92 0.39
C TYR A 5 5.90 -9.48 -0.87
N CYS A 6 6.66 -10.00 -1.82
CA CYS A 6 6.11 -10.58 -3.05
C CYS A 6 5.19 -11.77 -2.75
N TYR A 7 5.60 -12.69 -1.86
CA TYR A 7 4.74 -13.81 -1.47
C TYR A 7 3.47 -13.37 -0.76
N LEU A 8 3.57 -12.34 0.09
CA LEU A 8 2.38 -11.78 0.72
C LEU A 8 1.38 -11.23 -0.32
N GLN A 9 1.88 -10.50 -1.34
CA GLN A 9 1.03 -10.01 -2.43
C GLN A 9 0.40 -11.18 -3.22
N LEU A 10 1.19 -12.18 -3.57
CA LEU A 10 0.69 -13.36 -4.29
C LEU A 10 -0.42 -14.08 -3.50
N LEU A 11 -0.25 -14.25 -2.19
CA LEU A 11 -1.28 -14.86 -1.34
C LEU A 11 -2.58 -14.03 -1.34
N GLN A 12 -2.49 -12.71 -1.29
CA GLN A 12 -3.67 -11.84 -1.29
C GLN A 12 -4.47 -11.91 -2.60
N PHE A 13 -3.79 -12.16 -3.73
CA PHE A 13 -4.45 -12.22 -5.04
C PHE A 13 -4.88 -13.63 -5.46
N TYR A 14 -4.19 -14.67 -5.01
CA TYR A 14 -4.32 -16.01 -5.57
C TYR A 14 -4.69 -17.10 -4.55
N SER A 15 -4.94 -16.72 -3.31
CA SER A 15 -5.31 -17.67 -2.26
C SER A 15 -6.59 -17.23 -1.52
N PRO A 16 -7.30 -18.14 -0.86
CA PRO A 16 -8.42 -17.77 0.00
C PRO A 16 -7.96 -16.92 1.19
N ARG A 17 -8.88 -16.28 1.88
CA ARG A 17 -8.56 -15.61 3.14
C ARG A 17 -8.15 -16.62 4.20
N TRP A 18 -7.38 -16.19 5.20
CA TRP A 18 -6.91 -17.07 6.27
C TRP A 18 -8.07 -17.76 7.00
N CYS A 19 -9.14 -17.03 7.37
CA CYS A 19 -10.33 -17.59 8.01
C CYS A 19 -11.02 -18.70 7.20
N ASP A 20 -10.88 -18.67 5.88
CA ASP A 20 -11.47 -19.65 4.97
C ASP A 20 -10.50 -20.81 4.62
N SER A 21 -9.28 -20.78 5.16
CA SER A 21 -8.19 -21.70 4.78
C SER A 21 -8.11 -22.99 5.58
N GLN A 22 -9.08 -23.26 6.46
CA GLN A 22 -9.04 -24.43 7.35
C GLN A 22 -7.73 -24.48 8.18
N ASN A 23 -7.43 -23.39 8.89
CA ASN A 23 -6.18 -23.22 9.64
C ASN A 23 -4.92 -23.30 8.76
N GLY A 24 -4.99 -22.81 7.55
CA GLY A 24 -3.87 -22.75 6.62
C GLY A 24 -3.60 -24.04 5.83
N SER A 25 -4.48 -25.04 5.91
CA SER A 25 -4.33 -26.28 5.11
C SER A 25 -4.74 -26.09 3.65
N ALA A 26 -5.53 -25.06 3.31
CA ALA A 26 -5.88 -24.75 1.95
C ALA A 26 -4.63 -24.44 1.11
N GLU A 27 -4.74 -24.63 -0.20
CA GLU A 27 -3.69 -24.31 -1.15
C GLU A 27 -3.41 -22.80 -1.15
N GLY A 28 -2.14 -22.47 -1.01
CA GLY A 28 -1.61 -21.11 -1.13
C GLY A 28 -0.99 -20.90 -2.50
N VAL A 29 0.27 -20.53 -2.54
CA VAL A 29 1.03 -20.27 -3.77
C VAL A 29 2.25 -21.18 -3.88
N VAL A 30 2.84 -21.22 -5.06
CA VAL A 30 4.09 -21.94 -5.30
C VAL A 30 5.24 -21.25 -4.55
N LEU A 31 5.90 -21.96 -3.65
CA LEU A 31 7.11 -21.48 -2.98
C LEU A 31 8.34 -21.87 -3.78
N ARG A 32 8.90 -20.95 -4.54
CA ARG A 32 10.18 -21.12 -5.22
C ARG A 32 11.28 -20.44 -4.43
N LEU A 33 12.10 -21.22 -3.75
CA LEU A 33 13.11 -20.72 -2.81
C LEU A 33 14.52 -20.69 -3.41
N ASN A 34 14.67 -21.15 -4.64
CA ASN A 34 15.93 -21.14 -5.39
C ASN A 34 15.76 -20.45 -6.75
N THR A 35 16.86 -20.22 -7.43
CA THR A 35 16.90 -19.53 -8.74
C THR A 35 16.66 -20.47 -9.93
N SER A 36 16.40 -21.76 -9.71
CA SER A 36 16.12 -22.71 -10.79
C SER A 36 14.79 -22.35 -11.44
N SER A 37 14.79 -22.22 -12.75
CA SER A 37 13.59 -22.00 -13.56
C SER A 37 12.92 -23.30 -14.01
N THR A 38 13.56 -24.44 -13.76
CA THR A 38 13.11 -25.77 -14.18
C THR A 38 12.75 -26.65 -12.99
N GLY A 39 11.87 -27.58 -13.21
CA GLY A 39 11.39 -28.55 -12.21
C GLY A 39 9.96 -28.24 -11.73
N ASP A 40 9.28 -29.30 -11.33
CA ASP A 40 7.94 -29.23 -10.77
C ASP A 40 7.97 -28.48 -9.44
N CYS A 41 7.06 -27.56 -9.28
CA CYS A 41 6.91 -26.75 -8.09
C CYS A 41 5.42 -26.70 -7.73
N PRO A 42 4.93 -27.64 -6.92
CA PRO A 42 3.51 -27.69 -6.58
C PRO A 42 3.10 -26.52 -5.72
N LEU A 43 1.79 -26.27 -5.62
CA LEU A 43 1.24 -25.35 -4.65
C LEU A 43 1.61 -25.79 -3.24
N SER A 44 1.98 -24.85 -2.42
CA SER A 44 2.24 -25.05 -0.98
C SER A 44 0.99 -24.69 -0.19
N SER A 45 0.82 -25.26 0.99
CA SER A 45 -0.27 -24.84 1.87
C SER A 45 -0.12 -23.36 2.28
N MET A 46 -1.22 -22.71 2.58
CA MET A 46 -1.17 -21.34 3.08
C MET A 46 -0.32 -21.21 4.34
N LEU A 47 -0.39 -22.21 5.25
CA LEU A 47 0.45 -22.23 6.44
C LEU A 47 1.93 -22.20 6.08
N ALA A 48 2.37 -23.07 5.17
CA ALA A 48 3.77 -23.09 4.72
C ALA A 48 4.20 -21.77 4.07
N CYS A 49 3.29 -21.13 3.33
CA CYS A 49 3.57 -19.83 2.72
C CYS A 49 3.77 -18.73 3.77
N TYR A 50 2.90 -18.65 4.79
CA TYR A 50 3.05 -17.68 5.87
C TYR A 50 4.29 -17.96 6.75
N GLU A 51 4.60 -19.22 7.01
CA GLU A 51 5.84 -19.59 7.71
C GLU A 51 7.09 -19.14 6.94
N GLN A 52 7.09 -19.31 5.62
CA GLN A 52 8.19 -18.84 4.78
C GLN A 52 8.29 -17.30 4.80
N ILE A 53 7.16 -16.58 4.74
CA ILE A 53 7.13 -15.12 4.84
C ILE A 53 7.72 -14.67 6.19
N TYR A 54 7.31 -15.28 7.29
CA TYR A 54 7.82 -14.95 8.62
C TYR A 54 9.32 -15.26 8.75
N ASN A 55 9.78 -16.40 8.24
CA ASN A 55 11.19 -16.75 8.24
C ASN A 55 12.04 -15.73 7.47
N ASP A 56 11.59 -15.34 6.28
CA ASP A 56 12.29 -14.35 5.45
C ASP A 56 12.36 -12.98 6.14
N LEU A 57 11.28 -12.57 6.82
CA LEU A 57 11.23 -11.29 7.54
C LEU A 57 12.08 -11.32 8.79
N ASN A 58 12.08 -12.42 9.56
CA ASN A 58 12.94 -12.60 10.73
C ASN A 58 14.43 -12.52 10.35
N GLN A 59 14.82 -13.19 9.26
CA GLN A 59 16.18 -13.09 8.75
C GLN A 59 16.53 -11.70 8.29
N ALA A 60 15.62 -11.03 7.56
CA ALA A 60 15.83 -9.67 7.10
C ALA A 60 16.02 -8.69 8.26
N ILE A 61 15.17 -8.78 9.28
CA ILE A 61 15.26 -7.95 10.50
C ILE A 61 16.61 -8.18 11.19
N THR A 62 17.01 -9.43 11.37
CA THR A 62 18.30 -9.78 11.96
C THR A 62 19.47 -9.16 11.19
N TYR A 63 19.46 -9.23 9.87
CA TYR A 63 20.53 -8.65 9.05
C TYR A 63 20.53 -7.13 9.08
N TYR A 64 19.37 -6.46 9.03
CA TYR A 64 19.30 -5.01 9.15
C TYR A 64 19.83 -4.52 10.50
N GLN A 65 19.46 -5.18 11.58
CA GLN A 65 19.95 -4.85 12.93
C GLN A 65 21.47 -5.09 13.07
N ALA A 66 21.96 -6.20 12.53
CA ALA A 66 23.39 -6.53 12.60
C ALA A 66 24.26 -5.61 11.73
N SER A 67 23.73 -5.10 10.62
CA SER A 67 24.49 -4.22 9.72
C SER A 67 24.79 -2.85 10.34
N GLY A 68 23.91 -2.36 11.21
CA GLY A 68 24.00 -1.02 11.77
C GLY A 68 23.87 0.12 10.73
N ILE A 69 23.55 -0.20 9.49
CA ILE A 69 23.46 0.78 8.40
C ILE A 69 22.07 1.40 8.39
N ALA A 70 22.01 2.71 8.60
CA ALA A 70 20.78 3.48 8.42
C ALA A 70 20.55 3.75 6.93
N ARG A 71 19.29 3.63 6.51
CA ARG A 71 18.87 4.09 5.18
C ARG A 71 18.95 5.62 5.12
N LYS A 72 19.45 6.17 4.01
CA LYS A 72 19.45 7.62 3.79
C LYS A 72 18.02 8.14 3.59
N GLU A 73 17.78 9.41 3.91
CA GLU A 73 16.45 10.02 3.84
C GLU A 73 15.88 10.04 2.41
N ASP A 74 16.74 10.22 1.41
CA ASP A 74 16.37 10.25 -0.01
C ASP A 74 16.20 8.86 -0.65
N GLU A 75 16.46 7.79 0.10
CA GLU A 75 16.41 6.41 -0.40
C GLU A 75 15.14 5.66 0.04
N ASN A 76 13.99 6.32 0.12
CA ASN A 76 12.72 5.73 0.57
C ASN A 76 12.24 4.55 -0.29
N HIS A 77 12.76 4.39 -1.49
CA HIS A 77 12.54 3.23 -2.35
C HIS A 77 13.27 1.96 -1.89
N LYS A 78 14.26 2.07 -1.00
CA LYS A 78 14.97 0.91 -0.43
C LYS A 78 14.28 0.45 0.85
N ILE A 79 14.09 -0.86 0.99
CA ILE A 79 13.55 -1.43 2.22
C ILE A 79 14.59 -1.28 3.34
N ASN A 80 14.12 -0.79 4.49
CA ASN A 80 14.87 -0.77 5.75
C ASN A 80 14.20 -1.69 6.78
N VAL A 81 14.68 -1.69 8.01
CA VAL A 81 14.12 -2.52 9.09
C VAL A 81 12.65 -2.16 9.38
N ASN A 82 12.28 -0.88 9.32
CA ASN A 82 10.91 -0.45 9.56
C ASN A 82 9.95 -0.94 8.46
N ALA A 83 10.39 -0.94 7.20
CA ALA A 83 9.62 -1.52 6.10
C ALA A 83 9.49 -3.05 6.23
N ALA A 84 10.51 -3.74 6.76
CA ALA A 84 10.40 -5.15 7.10
C ALA A 84 9.38 -5.40 8.23
N TYR A 85 9.38 -4.55 9.28
CA TYR A 85 8.37 -4.60 10.33
C TYR A 85 6.96 -4.32 9.79
N ALA A 86 6.79 -3.33 8.92
CA ALA A 86 5.51 -3.02 8.29
C ALA A 86 4.98 -4.19 7.46
N THR A 87 5.86 -4.85 6.70
CA THR A 87 5.50 -6.06 5.94
C THR A 87 5.11 -7.21 6.87
N TYR A 88 5.82 -7.37 7.99
CA TYR A 88 5.49 -8.37 9.01
C TYR A 88 4.12 -8.11 9.64
N ALA A 89 3.87 -6.87 10.03
CA ALA A 89 2.57 -6.46 10.58
C ALA A 89 1.42 -6.77 9.62
N ARG A 90 1.60 -6.48 8.33
CA ARG A 90 0.58 -6.79 7.30
C ARG A 90 0.41 -8.30 7.12
N ALA A 91 1.49 -9.08 7.09
CA ALA A 91 1.41 -10.53 6.99
C ALA A 91 0.70 -11.15 8.20
N ALA A 92 1.00 -10.68 9.40
CA ALA A 92 0.34 -11.10 10.62
C ALA A 92 -1.15 -10.70 10.64
N LEU A 93 -1.47 -9.49 10.20
CA LEU A 93 -2.84 -8.99 10.09
C LEU A 93 -3.69 -9.87 9.14
N THR A 94 -3.16 -10.19 7.96
CA THR A 94 -3.86 -11.03 6.98
C THR A 94 -3.97 -12.50 7.41
N ARG A 95 -3.07 -12.94 8.29
CA ARG A 95 -3.13 -14.26 8.96
C ARG A 95 -4.01 -14.28 10.21
N GLU A 96 -4.58 -13.13 10.60
CA GLU A 96 -5.37 -12.97 11.84
C GLU A 96 -4.56 -13.20 13.14
N ASP A 97 -3.23 -13.05 13.07
CA ASP A 97 -2.33 -13.06 14.22
C ASP A 97 -2.25 -11.64 14.81
N TRP A 98 -3.31 -11.24 15.51
CA TRP A 98 -3.54 -9.86 15.95
C TRP A 98 -2.45 -9.34 16.88
N SER A 99 -1.94 -10.18 17.78
CA SER A 99 -0.91 -9.77 18.73
C SER A 99 0.43 -9.47 18.04
N THR A 100 0.82 -10.33 17.11
CA THR A 100 2.01 -10.14 16.27
C THR A 100 1.85 -8.93 15.36
N ALA A 101 0.67 -8.75 14.76
CA ALA A 101 0.37 -7.60 13.92
C ALA A 101 0.53 -6.28 14.70
N ALA A 102 -0.06 -6.18 15.89
CA ALA A 102 0.04 -4.99 16.74
C ALA A 102 1.49 -4.70 17.16
N HIS A 103 2.24 -5.72 17.55
CA HIS A 103 3.65 -5.59 17.93
C HIS A 103 4.50 -5.01 16.80
N TYR A 104 4.45 -5.64 15.63
CA TYR A 104 5.27 -5.19 14.50
C TYR A 104 4.78 -3.87 13.88
N ALA A 105 3.49 -3.54 13.97
CA ALA A 105 2.99 -2.23 13.57
C ALA A 105 3.56 -1.11 14.44
N ALA A 106 3.66 -1.33 15.76
CA ALA A 106 4.29 -0.38 16.68
C ALA A 106 5.77 -0.16 16.34
N LEU A 107 6.52 -1.23 16.07
CA LEU A 107 7.92 -1.16 15.66
C LEU A 107 8.08 -0.46 14.30
N ALA A 108 7.20 -0.74 13.35
CA ALA A 108 7.26 -0.18 12.01
C ALA A 108 7.17 1.35 12.01
N ARG A 109 6.24 1.91 12.79
CA ARG A 109 6.02 3.36 12.84
C ARG A 109 6.96 4.12 13.77
N ALA A 110 7.84 3.43 14.49
CA ALA A 110 8.83 4.10 15.34
C ALA A 110 9.77 4.96 14.48
N GLY A 111 9.79 6.27 14.76
CA GLY A 111 10.55 7.25 13.98
C GLY A 111 9.82 7.81 12.72
N TYR A 112 8.58 7.39 12.47
CA TYR A 112 7.75 7.88 11.38
C TYR A 112 6.49 8.56 11.95
N PRO A 113 6.57 9.86 12.32
CA PRO A 113 5.44 10.59 12.84
C PRO A 113 4.40 10.81 11.74
N LEU A 114 3.14 10.94 12.14
CA LEU A 114 2.07 11.27 11.22
C LEU A 114 2.36 12.63 10.53
N MET A 115 1.96 12.75 9.27
CA MET A 115 1.95 14.01 8.57
C MET A 115 0.96 14.98 9.23
N ASN A 116 1.22 16.27 9.12
CA ASN A 116 0.27 17.30 9.56
C ASN A 116 -0.81 17.54 8.50
N ALA A 117 -1.75 18.45 8.77
CA ALA A 117 -2.84 18.74 7.85
C ALA A 117 -2.34 19.33 6.51
N ASP A 118 -1.35 20.21 6.54
CA ASP A 118 -0.81 20.83 5.31
C ASP A 118 -0.13 19.76 4.43
N GLU A 119 0.70 18.91 5.02
CA GLU A 119 1.33 17.78 4.32
C GLU A 119 0.30 16.78 3.77
N TYR A 120 -0.84 16.62 4.46
CA TYR A 120 -1.92 15.75 4.03
C TYR A 120 -2.66 16.32 2.81
N PHE A 121 -2.91 17.64 2.79
CA PHE A 121 -3.56 18.34 1.68
C PHE A 121 -2.64 18.62 0.49
N ASP A 122 -1.32 18.57 0.69
CA ASP A 122 -0.33 18.70 -0.39
C ASP A 122 -0.34 17.49 -1.35
N GLY A 123 -1.07 16.47 -0.97
CA GLY A 123 -1.26 15.25 -1.76
C GLY A 123 -0.23 14.17 -1.43
N PHE A 124 -0.30 13.09 -2.18
CA PHE A 124 0.53 11.89 -1.94
C PHE A 124 1.55 11.66 -3.06
N SER A 125 2.00 12.73 -3.72
CA SER A 125 2.99 12.68 -4.80
C SER A 125 4.43 12.83 -4.32
N THR A 126 4.61 13.46 -3.17
CA THR A 126 5.93 13.72 -2.58
C THR A 126 6.10 12.94 -1.29
N VAL A 127 7.24 12.28 -1.14
CA VAL A 127 7.58 11.56 0.09
C VAL A 127 7.64 12.53 1.26
N ASN A 128 6.99 12.19 2.36
CA ASN A 128 7.00 12.93 3.61
C ASN A 128 7.46 12.06 4.79
N ARG A 129 7.49 12.63 5.98
CA ARG A 129 7.99 11.99 7.21
C ARG A 129 7.20 10.74 7.67
N GLU A 130 5.96 10.56 7.21
CA GLU A 130 5.13 9.39 7.53
C GLU A 130 5.45 8.18 6.66
N TRP A 131 6.08 8.37 5.50
CA TRP A 131 6.30 7.32 4.53
C TRP A 131 7.45 6.42 4.90
N ILE A 132 7.13 5.20 5.29
CA ILE A 132 8.13 4.18 5.67
C ILE A 132 8.85 3.64 4.42
N TRP A 133 8.14 3.39 3.34
CA TRP A 133 8.67 2.85 2.09
C TRP A 133 7.77 3.22 0.94
N SER A 134 8.36 3.58 -0.18
CA SER A 134 7.66 3.94 -1.41
C SER A 134 8.32 3.29 -2.62
N ILE A 135 7.51 3.02 -3.63
CA ILE A 135 8.00 2.58 -4.94
C ILE A 135 8.04 3.82 -5.82
N TYR A 136 9.16 4.04 -6.48
CA TYR A 136 9.31 5.12 -7.46
C TYR A 136 8.79 4.66 -8.82
N ASP A 137 8.01 5.55 -9.44
CA ASP A 137 7.79 5.53 -10.87
C ASP A 137 8.59 6.66 -11.51
N SER A 138 9.33 6.36 -12.56
CA SER A 138 9.94 7.38 -13.42
C SER A 138 8.90 7.91 -14.40
N GLU A 139 9.19 9.07 -15.04
CA GLU A 139 8.33 9.59 -16.11
C GLU A 139 8.15 8.58 -17.26
N GLU A 140 9.18 7.77 -17.52
CA GLU A 140 9.18 6.74 -18.58
C GLU A 140 8.29 5.54 -18.21
N GLU A 141 8.12 5.27 -16.91
CA GLU A 141 7.30 4.17 -16.37
C GLU A 141 5.89 4.64 -15.99
N SER A 142 5.60 5.93 -16.14
CA SER A 142 4.32 6.51 -15.75
C SER A 142 3.15 5.87 -16.49
N LEU A 143 2.15 5.46 -15.74
CA LEU A 143 0.89 4.97 -16.29
C LEU A 143 0.02 6.10 -16.89
N GLY A 144 0.46 7.35 -16.81
CA GLY A 144 -0.23 8.51 -17.34
C GLY A 144 -1.70 8.53 -16.92
N ASN A 145 -2.61 8.63 -17.88
CA ASN A 145 -4.06 8.66 -17.65
C ASN A 145 -4.62 7.35 -17.06
N SER A 146 -3.86 6.28 -17.00
CA SER A 146 -4.25 5.02 -16.38
C SER A 146 -3.86 4.93 -14.91
N SER A 147 -3.12 5.89 -14.39
CA SER A 147 -2.76 5.95 -12.97
C SER A 147 -3.98 6.18 -12.08
N LEU A 148 -3.91 5.69 -10.85
CA LEU A 148 -4.96 5.92 -9.86
C LEU A 148 -5.15 7.42 -9.58
N ALA A 149 -4.04 8.16 -9.45
CA ALA A 149 -4.06 9.60 -9.24
C ALA A 149 -4.78 10.34 -10.37
N ALA A 150 -4.49 10.01 -11.64
CA ALA A 150 -5.16 10.61 -12.78
C ALA A 150 -6.67 10.33 -12.82
N ARG A 151 -7.12 9.21 -12.26
CA ARG A 151 -8.54 8.84 -12.23
C ARG A 151 -9.32 9.46 -11.08
N LEU A 152 -8.64 9.81 -9.99
CA LEU A 152 -9.27 10.38 -8.80
C LEU A 152 -9.12 11.90 -8.72
N ALA A 153 -8.09 12.47 -9.37
CA ALA A 153 -7.79 13.89 -9.29
C ALA A 153 -8.75 14.70 -10.17
N TYR A 154 -9.48 15.62 -9.56
CA TYR A 154 -10.40 16.52 -10.27
C TYR A 154 -9.74 17.40 -11.34
N ASN A 155 -8.44 17.72 -11.14
CA ASN A 155 -7.65 18.54 -12.07
C ASN A 155 -6.93 17.71 -13.15
N SER A 156 -7.30 16.45 -13.29
CA SER A 156 -6.74 15.60 -14.35
C SER A 156 -7.09 16.15 -15.73
N SER A 157 -6.09 16.21 -16.61
CA SER A 157 -6.31 16.54 -18.03
C SER A 157 -6.92 15.40 -18.84
N SER A 158 -7.16 14.25 -18.23
CA SER A 158 -7.75 13.10 -18.89
C SER A 158 -9.21 13.36 -19.25
N THR A 159 -9.54 13.27 -20.54
CA THR A 159 -10.91 13.37 -21.01
C THR A 159 -11.84 12.37 -20.34
N LEU A 160 -11.34 11.17 -20.03
CA LEU A 160 -12.10 10.14 -19.33
C LEU A 160 -12.53 10.59 -17.93
N VAL A 161 -11.61 11.17 -17.16
CA VAL A 161 -11.89 11.65 -15.81
C VAL A 161 -12.81 12.85 -15.82
N CYS A 162 -12.62 13.78 -16.77
CA CYS A 162 -13.50 14.95 -16.93
C CYS A 162 -14.92 14.57 -17.32
N THR A 163 -15.08 13.49 -18.09
CA THR A 163 -16.41 13.03 -18.54
C THR A 163 -17.09 12.14 -17.52
N TYR A 164 -16.30 11.32 -16.81
CA TYR A 164 -16.77 10.34 -15.83
C TYR A 164 -15.95 10.44 -14.54
N PRO A 165 -16.08 11.52 -13.77
CA PRO A 165 -15.32 11.69 -12.54
C PRO A 165 -15.70 10.62 -11.52
N ALA A 166 -14.69 10.11 -10.80
CA ALA A 166 -14.94 9.28 -9.65
C ALA A 166 -15.41 10.15 -8.48
N CYS A 167 -16.58 9.84 -7.96
CA CYS A 167 -17.18 10.57 -6.84
C CYS A 167 -17.27 9.67 -5.62
N ILE A 168 -17.12 10.28 -4.44
CA ILE A 168 -17.42 9.59 -3.18
C ILE A 168 -18.95 9.34 -3.11
N ASN A 169 -19.33 8.23 -2.48
CA ASN A 169 -20.73 7.99 -2.15
C ASN A 169 -21.25 9.13 -1.25
N ARG A 170 -22.40 9.74 -1.59
CA ARG A 170 -22.95 10.88 -0.89
C ARG A 170 -23.23 10.58 0.60
N GLU A 171 -23.79 9.42 0.91
CA GLU A 171 -24.06 9.03 2.30
C GLU A 171 -22.78 8.92 3.12
N LEU A 172 -21.70 8.41 2.50
CA LEU A 172 -20.38 8.33 3.14
C LEU A 172 -19.81 9.73 3.39
N TYR A 173 -19.92 10.64 2.42
CA TYR A 173 -19.46 12.02 2.58
C TYR A 173 -20.24 12.75 3.71
N ASP A 174 -21.55 12.61 3.72
CA ASP A 174 -22.42 13.25 4.71
C ASP A 174 -22.20 12.67 6.12
N ALA A 175 -21.74 11.42 6.23
CA ALA A 175 -21.38 10.78 7.49
C ALA A 175 -20.01 11.25 8.05
N LEU A 176 -19.17 11.91 7.24
CA LEU A 176 -17.90 12.47 7.74
C LEU A 176 -18.18 13.68 8.64
N PRO A 177 -17.70 13.70 9.89
CA PRO A 177 -17.80 14.88 10.76
C PRO A 177 -17.14 16.11 10.11
N GLU A 178 -17.64 17.29 10.40
CA GLU A 178 -17.01 18.54 9.91
C GLU A 178 -15.57 18.73 10.43
N SER A 179 -15.26 18.15 11.56
CA SER A 179 -13.91 18.14 12.15
C SER A 179 -12.95 17.14 11.49
N ASP A 180 -13.42 16.27 10.62
CA ASP A 180 -12.59 15.29 9.93
C ASP A 180 -11.88 15.94 8.76
N ILE A 181 -10.54 16.05 8.85
CA ILE A 181 -9.72 16.69 7.80
C ILE A 181 -9.88 16.03 6.43
N ARG A 182 -10.23 14.74 6.39
CA ARG A 182 -10.45 14.01 5.11
C ARG A 182 -11.60 14.59 4.30
N ARG A 183 -12.55 15.26 4.95
CA ARG A 183 -13.66 15.93 4.27
C ARG A 183 -13.15 16.98 3.27
N GLY A 184 -12.06 17.68 3.59
CA GLY A 184 -11.44 18.68 2.72
C GLY A 184 -10.74 18.12 1.46
N LEU A 185 -10.58 16.79 1.35
CA LEU A 185 -10.08 16.16 0.12
C LEU A 185 -11.15 16.05 -0.98
N PHE A 186 -12.40 16.21 -0.64
CA PHE A 186 -13.51 16.12 -1.58
C PHE A 186 -14.00 17.53 -1.93
N LEU A 187 -14.16 17.79 -3.21
CA LEU A 187 -14.72 19.05 -3.68
C LEU A 187 -16.25 19.00 -3.58
N ASP A 188 -16.84 20.07 -3.06
CA ASP A 188 -18.29 20.25 -3.18
C ASP A 188 -18.59 20.67 -4.62
N PRO A 189 -19.36 19.90 -5.38
CA PRO A 189 -19.67 20.23 -6.76
C PRO A 189 -20.54 21.51 -6.89
N LEU A 190 -21.21 21.93 -5.82
CA LEU A 190 -22.00 23.16 -5.81
C LEU A 190 -21.14 24.41 -5.64
N GLU A 191 -19.98 24.28 -5.02
CA GLU A 191 -19.06 25.39 -4.74
C GLU A 191 -17.90 25.49 -5.73
N TYR A 192 -17.69 24.44 -6.54
CA TYR A 192 -16.54 24.36 -7.41
C TYR A 192 -16.89 24.35 -8.89
N THR A 193 -16.30 25.28 -9.61
CA THR A 193 -16.34 25.34 -11.08
C THR A 193 -14.92 25.12 -11.60
N TYR A 194 -14.72 24.14 -12.49
CA TYR A 194 -13.43 23.90 -13.11
C TYR A 194 -13.53 23.95 -14.63
N ASN A 195 -12.44 24.36 -15.25
CA ASN A 195 -12.35 24.47 -16.71
C ASN A 195 -11.38 23.43 -17.24
N THR A 196 -11.86 22.51 -18.06
CA THR A 196 -11.07 21.51 -18.75
C THR A 196 -11.15 21.71 -20.24
N GLY A 197 -10.08 22.25 -20.85
CA GLY A 197 -10.00 22.38 -22.30
C GLY A 197 -11.15 23.18 -22.95
N GLY A 198 -11.67 24.19 -22.27
CA GLY A 198 -12.76 25.02 -22.74
C GLY A 198 -14.17 24.56 -22.36
N ILE A 199 -14.29 23.43 -21.67
CA ILE A 199 -15.56 22.96 -21.11
C ILE A 199 -15.62 23.39 -19.65
N THR A 200 -16.58 24.23 -19.32
CA THR A 200 -16.88 24.61 -17.94
C THR A 200 -17.92 23.64 -17.39
N ASN A 201 -17.53 22.79 -16.49
CA ASN A 201 -18.48 21.96 -15.74
C ASN A 201 -18.85 22.70 -14.46
N ASN A 202 -20.07 23.16 -14.38
CA ASN A 202 -20.68 23.55 -13.11
C ASN A 202 -21.10 22.26 -12.46
N GLY A 203 -20.55 21.95 -11.29
CA GLY A 203 -20.77 20.67 -10.64
C GLY A 203 -22.21 20.17 -10.72
N LEU A 204 -22.35 18.87 -10.91
CA LEU A 204 -23.63 18.16 -10.90
C LEU A 204 -24.10 17.88 -9.49
#